data_c19143a02c88829cb554c3131be3eea4
#
_entry.id   c19143a02c88829cb554c3131be3eea4
#
_cell.length_a   1.000
_cell.length_b   1.000
_cell.length_c   1.000
_cell.angle_alpha   90.00
_cell.angle_beta   90.00
_cell.angle_gamma   90.00
#
_symmetry.space_group_name_H-M   'P 1'
#
loop_
_entity.id
_entity.type
_entity.pdbx_description
1 polymer ?
#
loop_
_entity_poly.entity_id
_entity_poly.type
_entity_poly.pdbx_seq_one_letter_code
_entity_poly.pdbx_strand_id
1 'polypeptide(L)'
;MIKATERILRFFLTAVGMAGFCLFLLPQTAGCTPRVVISGSMEPAVPVGSIVYTNRWIKQENIKEGDIIAYGLSGGVSVLHRVVETDKNSRIWRTKGDANEVSDPGAVSYEQYLGKMIFSLPYVGYLISVLKE
;
A
#
# COMPACT_ATOMS: atom_id res chain seq x y z
N MET A 1 18.44 -38.68 16.20
CA MET A 1 18.85 -37.28 15.98
C MET A 1 18.39 -36.74 14.62
N ILE A 2 18.72 -37.36 13.50
CA ILE A 2 18.34 -36.89 12.13
C ILE A 2 16.83 -36.65 11.97
N LYS A 3 15.97 -37.56 12.45
CA LYS A 3 14.50 -37.43 12.37
C LYS A 3 13.93 -36.24 13.17
N ALA A 4 14.58 -35.82 14.26
CA ALA A 4 14.14 -34.63 15.03
C ALA A 4 14.49 -33.33 14.29
N THR A 5 15.69 -33.25 13.72
CA THR A 5 16.17 -32.12 12.94
C THR A 5 15.29 -31.88 11.69
N GLU A 6 14.92 -32.99 10.99
CA GLU A 6 14.01 -32.91 9.84
C GLU A 6 12.61 -32.41 10.24
N ARG A 7 12.07 -32.82 11.39
CA ARG A 7 10.77 -32.33 11.87
C ARG A 7 10.82 -30.83 12.19
N ILE A 8 11.87 -30.36 12.85
CA ILE A 8 12.05 -28.95 13.17
C ILE A 8 12.17 -28.13 11.89
N LEU A 9 12.97 -28.59 10.93
CA LEU A 9 13.12 -27.91 9.64
C LEU A 9 11.79 -27.83 8.88
N ARG A 10 11.05 -28.92 8.79
CA ARG A 10 9.73 -28.96 8.14
C ARG A 10 8.75 -28.02 8.83
N PHE A 11 8.69 -28.01 10.16
CA PHE A 11 7.86 -27.09 10.93
C PHE A 11 8.22 -25.64 10.63
N PHE A 12 9.50 -25.30 10.61
CA PHE A 12 9.97 -23.95 10.29
C PHE A 12 9.60 -23.54 8.87
N LEU A 13 9.82 -24.40 7.88
CA LEU A 13 9.46 -24.14 6.49
C LEU A 13 7.95 -23.94 6.31
N THR A 14 7.13 -24.75 6.96
CA THR A 14 5.67 -24.60 6.91
C THR A 14 5.21 -23.33 7.59
N ALA A 15 5.79 -22.96 8.73
CA ALA A 15 5.48 -21.72 9.44
C ALA A 15 5.83 -20.48 8.61
N VAL A 16 7.00 -20.48 7.97
CA VAL A 16 7.42 -19.38 7.06
C VAL A 16 6.51 -19.31 5.83
N GLY A 17 6.17 -20.45 5.22
CA GLY A 17 5.24 -20.49 4.10
C GLY A 17 3.84 -19.98 4.47
N MET A 18 3.34 -20.37 5.63
CA MET A 18 2.02 -19.90 6.14
C MET A 18 2.04 -18.42 6.46
N ALA A 19 3.11 -17.91 7.06
CA ALA A 19 3.28 -16.48 7.33
C ALA A 19 3.31 -15.67 6.02
N GLY A 20 4.01 -16.15 5.00
CA GLY A 20 4.02 -15.54 3.67
C GLY A 20 2.64 -15.55 3.01
N PHE A 21 1.92 -16.67 3.09
CA PHE A 21 0.55 -16.77 2.60
C PHE A 21 -0.39 -15.77 3.28
N CYS A 22 -0.36 -15.72 4.61
CA CYS A 22 -1.20 -14.80 5.39
C CYS A 22 -0.86 -13.33 5.09
N LEU A 23 0.41 -13.01 4.90
CA LEU A 23 0.84 -11.64 4.68
C LEU A 23 0.54 -11.15 3.25
N PHE A 24 0.77 -11.97 2.24
CA PHE A 24 0.71 -11.54 0.84
C PHE A 24 -0.53 -11.99 0.08
N LEU A 25 -1.02 -13.19 0.31
CA LEU A 25 -2.15 -13.75 -0.46
C LEU A 25 -3.48 -13.54 0.22
N LEU A 26 -3.57 -13.73 1.53
CA LEU A 26 -4.84 -13.59 2.25
C LEU A 26 -5.45 -12.19 2.13
N PRO A 27 -4.70 -11.07 2.25
CA PRO A 27 -5.29 -9.73 2.11
C PRO A 27 -5.86 -9.46 0.72
N GLN A 28 -5.34 -10.11 -0.33
CA GLN A 28 -5.85 -9.94 -1.69
C GLN A 28 -7.28 -10.49 -1.85
N THR A 29 -7.63 -11.54 -1.13
CA THR A 29 -9.01 -12.07 -1.11
C THR A 29 -10.00 -11.10 -0.46
N ALA A 30 -9.53 -10.13 0.31
CA ALA A 30 -10.30 -9.05 0.91
C ALA A 30 -10.20 -7.73 0.14
N GLY A 31 -9.78 -7.77 -1.14
CA GLY A 31 -9.63 -6.60 -2.00
C GLY A 31 -8.42 -5.72 -1.71
N CYS A 32 -7.50 -6.18 -0.87
CA CYS A 32 -6.28 -5.46 -0.57
C CYS A 32 -5.19 -5.75 -1.61
N THR A 33 -4.55 -4.71 -2.10
CA THR A 33 -3.44 -4.79 -3.05
C THR A 33 -2.16 -4.28 -2.39
N PRO A 34 -1.09 -5.09 -2.33
CA PRO A 34 0.21 -4.63 -1.86
C PRO A 34 0.88 -3.72 -2.90
N ARG A 35 1.51 -2.65 -2.44
CA ARG A 35 2.28 -1.69 -3.25
C ARG A 35 3.58 -1.35 -2.55
N VAL A 36 4.68 -1.31 -3.30
CA VAL A 36 5.98 -0.88 -2.77
C VAL A 36 6.11 0.63 -2.93
N VAL A 37 6.50 1.32 -1.87
CA VAL A 37 6.74 2.75 -1.84
C VAL A 37 8.17 3.04 -2.28
N ILE A 38 8.32 3.77 -3.37
CA ILE A 38 9.62 4.07 -4.00
C ILE A 38 10.03 5.53 -3.90
N SER A 39 9.15 6.40 -3.37
CA SER A 39 9.45 7.84 -3.21
C SER A 39 9.16 8.31 -1.79
N GLY A 40 9.86 9.35 -1.32
CA GLY A 40 9.72 9.89 0.03
C GLY A 40 8.59 10.91 0.21
N SER A 41 7.69 11.08 -0.76
CA SER A 41 6.62 12.10 -0.70
C SER A 41 5.66 11.91 0.49
N MET A 42 5.59 10.73 1.07
CA MET A 42 4.75 10.40 2.22
C MET A 42 5.54 10.25 3.54
N GLU A 43 6.81 10.62 3.56
CA GLU A 43 7.58 10.63 4.80
C GLU A 43 7.11 11.76 5.72
N PRO A 44 7.19 11.55 7.05
CA PRO A 44 7.63 10.34 7.75
C PRO A 44 6.56 9.27 7.91
N ALA A 45 5.29 9.53 7.52
CA ALA A 45 4.16 8.62 7.76
C ALA A 45 4.32 7.27 7.04
N VAL A 46 4.86 7.29 5.82
CA VAL A 46 5.13 6.09 5.01
C VAL A 46 6.54 6.21 4.43
N PRO A 47 7.55 5.59 5.06
CA PRO A 47 8.93 5.65 4.59
C PRO A 47 9.13 4.93 3.25
N VAL A 48 10.15 5.36 2.48
CA VAL A 48 10.61 4.64 1.29
C VAL A 48 10.94 3.19 1.65
N GLY A 49 10.65 2.26 0.75
CA GLY A 49 10.84 0.82 0.99
C GLY A 49 9.75 0.17 1.84
N SER A 50 8.67 0.90 2.18
CA SER A 50 7.50 0.31 2.81
C SER A 50 6.67 -0.49 1.80
N ILE A 51 6.00 -1.54 2.28
CA ILE A 51 4.88 -2.15 1.58
C ILE A 51 3.59 -1.59 2.18
N VAL A 52 2.76 -0.96 1.37
CA VAL A 52 1.44 -0.48 1.77
C VAL A 52 0.37 -1.39 1.19
N TYR A 53 -0.65 -1.67 1.98
CA TYR A 53 -1.84 -2.40 1.54
C TYR A 53 -2.97 -1.41 1.33
N THR A 54 -3.47 -1.35 0.10
CA THR A 54 -4.60 -0.49 -0.28
C THR A 54 -5.82 -1.35 -0.59
N ASN A 55 -6.98 -1.00 -0.01
CA ASN A 55 -8.23 -1.71 -0.25
C ASN A 55 -9.09 -0.96 -1.27
N ARG A 56 -9.32 -1.57 -2.43
CA ARG A 56 -10.11 -1.02 -3.53
C ARG A 56 -11.63 -1.17 -3.34
N TRP A 57 -12.07 -2.01 -2.40
CA TRP A 57 -13.49 -2.22 -2.13
C TRP A 57 -14.09 -1.14 -1.23
N ILE A 58 -13.24 -0.31 -0.60
CA ILE A 58 -13.72 0.86 0.10
C ILE A 58 -14.24 1.85 -0.94
N LYS A 59 -15.52 2.18 -0.84
CA LYS A 59 -16.18 3.07 -1.78
C LYS A 59 -15.62 4.48 -1.70
N GLN A 60 -15.52 5.15 -2.83
CA GLN A 60 -14.98 6.49 -2.98
C GLN A 60 -15.74 7.52 -2.10
N GLU A 61 -17.05 7.36 -1.97
CA GLU A 61 -17.88 8.24 -1.15
C GLU A 61 -17.56 8.20 0.35
N ASN A 62 -16.89 7.12 0.79
CA ASN A 62 -16.47 6.94 2.18
C ASN A 62 -15.06 7.48 2.47
N ILE A 63 -14.36 7.96 1.44
CA ILE A 63 -13.06 8.61 1.60
C ILE A 63 -13.24 9.99 2.24
N LYS A 64 -12.40 10.28 3.23
CA LYS A 64 -12.44 11.51 4.02
C LYS A 64 -11.09 12.22 3.96
N GLU A 65 -11.08 13.47 4.32
CA GLU A 65 -9.85 14.23 4.59
C GLU A 65 -9.02 13.53 5.66
N GLY A 66 -7.71 13.46 5.43
CA GLY A 66 -6.76 12.71 6.25
C GLY A 66 -6.52 11.27 5.79
N ASP A 67 -7.40 10.67 4.98
CA ASP A 67 -7.19 9.35 4.42
C ASP A 67 -6.05 9.35 3.41
N ILE A 68 -5.26 8.28 3.40
CA ILE A 68 -4.22 8.06 2.38
C ILE A 68 -4.82 7.16 1.30
N ILE A 69 -4.79 7.61 0.05
CA ILE A 69 -5.31 6.89 -1.10
C ILE A 69 -4.22 6.63 -2.14
N ALA A 70 -4.35 5.50 -2.82
CA ALA A 70 -3.62 5.25 -4.06
C ALA A 70 -4.51 5.64 -5.25
N TYR A 71 -3.94 6.31 -6.23
CA TYR A 71 -4.61 6.68 -7.47
C TYR A 71 -3.66 6.57 -8.66
N GLY A 72 -4.23 6.36 -9.84
CA GLY A 72 -3.50 6.21 -11.09
C GLY A 72 -3.33 7.54 -11.81
N LEU A 73 -2.13 7.76 -12.35
CA LEU A 73 -1.84 8.82 -13.31
C LEU A 73 -1.72 8.25 -14.73
N SER A 74 -1.73 9.12 -15.72
CA SER A 74 -1.44 8.75 -17.11
C SER A 74 -0.07 8.05 -17.19
N GLY A 75 0.04 7.04 -18.09
CA GLY A 75 1.27 6.27 -18.22
C GLY A 75 1.44 5.11 -17.25
N GLY A 76 0.41 4.76 -16.47
CA GLY A 76 0.43 3.59 -15.57
C GLY A 76 1.16 3.82 -14.24
N VAL A 77 1.53 5.05 -13.95
CA VAL A 77 2.12 5.43 -12.66
C VAL A 77 1.04 5.47 -11.60
N SER A 78 1.31 4.90 -10.42
CA SER A 78 0.44 5.03 -9.25
C SER A 78 1.10 5.90 -8.19
N VAL A 79 0.29 6.79 -7.59
CA VAL A 79 0.70 7.71 -6.54
C VAL A 79 -0.04 7.36 -5.26
N LEU A 80 0.63 7.50 -4.12
CA LEU A 80 0.06 7.34 -2.78
C LEU A 80 0.20 8.66 -2.04
N HIS A 81 -0.91 9.38 -1.83
CA HIS A 81 -0.91 10.66 -1.13
C HIS A 81 -2.12 10.80 -0.20
N ARG A 82 -2.05 11.79 0.68
CA ARG A 82 -3.11 12.10 1.65
C ARG A 82 -4.16 13.01 1.03
N VAL A 83 -5.43 12.70 1.28
CA VAL A 83 -6.56 13.56 0.91
C VAL A 83 -6.58 14.76 1.85
N VAL A 84 -6.52 15.95 1.30
CA VAL A 84 -6.58 17.23 2.04
C VAL A 84 -7.91 17.96 1.84
N GLU A 85 -8.65 17.63 0.79
CA GLU A 85 -9.97 18.18 0.52
C GLU A 85 -10.83 17.18 -0.27
N THR A 86 -12.13 17.12 0.01
CA THR A 86 -13.08 16.26 -0.69
C THR A 86 -14.22 17.09 -1.27
N ASP A 87 -14.47 16.95 -2.56
CA ASP A 87 -15.68 17.47 -3.21
C ASP A 87 -16.51 16.30 -3.76
N LYS A 88 -17.53 15.91 -2.99
CA LYS A 88 -18.41 14.80 -3.34
C LYS A 88 -19.33 15.11 -4.52
N ASN A 89 -19.68 16.38 -4.74
CA ASN A 89 -20.55 16.80 -5.84
C ASN A 89 -19.82 16.65 -7.17
N SER A 90 -18.57 17.12 -7.22
CA SER A 90 -17.72 17.00 -8.40
C SER A 90 -17.02 15.65 -8.50
N ARG A 91 -17.12 14.77 -7.48
CA ARG A 91 -16.47 13.44 -7.39
C ARG A 91 -14.96 13.52 -7.55
N ILE A 92 -14.34 14.43 -6.82
CA ILE A 92 -12.89 14.66 -6.84
C ILE A 92 -12.33 14.81 -5.43
N TRP A 93 -11.02 14.59 -5.33
CA TRP A 93 -10.19 14.89 -4.15
C TRP A 93 -9.05 15.81 -4.55
N ARG A 94 -8.63 16.65 -3.59
CA ARG A 94 -7.29 17.25 -3.60
C ARG A 94 -6.41 16.44 -2.70
N THR A 95 -5.20 16.16 -3.15
CA THR A 95 -4.23 15.32 -2.44
C THR A 95 -2.93 16.09 -2.22
N LYS A 96 -2.15 15.59 -1.26
CA LYS A 96 -0.84 16.12 -0.93
C LYS A 96 0.04 15.02 -0.34
N GLY A 97 1.29 14.95 -0.75
CA GLY A 97 2.30 14.14 -0.08
C GLY A 97 2.65 14.77 1.28
N ASP A 98 2.81 13.96 2.32
CA ASP A 98 3.07 14.45 3.68
C ASP A 98 4.38 15.25 3.77
N ALA A 99 5.39 14.88 2.97
CA ALA A 99 6.66 15.59 2.88
C ALA A 99 6.65 16.80 1.94
N ASN A 100 5.58 17.02 1.18
CA ASN A 100 5.50 18.09 0.21
C ASN A 100 5.01 19.40 0.88
N GLU A 101 5.51 20.54 0.44
CA GLU A 101 5.07 21.85 0.97
C GLU A 101 3.69 22.24 0.42
N VAL A 102 3.40 21.89 -0.82
CA VAL A 102 2.16 22.27 -1.55
C VAL A 102 1.34 21.03 -1.93
N SER A 103 0.05 21.25 -2.13
CA SER A 103 -0.86 20.21 -2.67
C SER A 103 -0.48 19.84 -4.10
N ASP A 104 -0.88 18.63 -4.50
CA ASP A 104 -0.65 18.14 -5.84
C ASP A 104 -1.33 19.03 -6.89
N PRO A 105 -0.72 19.22 -8.05
CA PRO A 105 -1.35 20.00 -9.11
C PRO A 105 -2.57 19.23 -9.67
N GLY A 106 -3.70 19.93 -9.69
CA GLY A 106 -4.96 19.36 -10.16
C GLY A 106 -5.73 18.57 -9.11
N ALA A 107 -6.86 18.07 -9.52
CA ALA A 107 -7.74 17.25 -8.70
C ALA A 107 -7.68 15.80 -9.16
N VAL A 108 -7.82 14.88 -8.22
CA VAL A 108 -7.89 13.42 -8.47
C VAL A 108 -9.36 13.03 -8.58
N SER A 109 -9.77 12.50 -9.71
CA SER A 109 -11.15 12.03 -9.90
C SER A 109 -11.36 10.65 -9.25
N TYR A 110 -12.61 10.34 -8.93
CA TYR A 110 -12.99 9.02 -8.40
C TYR A 110 -12.62 7.86 -9.34
N GLU A 111 -12.52 8.12 -10.63
CA GLU A 111 -12.14 7.12 -11.64
C GLU A 111 -10.68 6.71 -11.55
N GLN A 112 -9.83 7.59 -11.04
CA GLN A 112 -8.40 7.32 -10.85
C GLN A 112 -8.12 6.51 -9.58
N TYR A 113 -9.14 6.29 -8.72
CA TYR A 113 -8.99 5.62 -7.44
C TYR A 113 -8.57 4.16 -7.58
N LEU A 114 -7.52 3.80 -6.87
CA LEU A 114 -6.98 2.43 -6.83
C LEU A 114 -7.15 1.75 -5.46
N GLY A 115 -7.46 2.52 -4.41
CA GLY A 115 -7.74 2.00 -3.08
C GLY A 115 -7.28 2.93 -1.96
N LYS A 116 -7.89 2.78 -0.78
CA LYS A 116 -7.51 3.45 0.46
C LYS A 116 -6.45 2.63 1.18
N MET A 117 -5.42 3.27 1.69
CA MET A 117 -4.42 2.63 2.54
C MET A 117 -5.06 2.13 3.83
N ILE A 118 -4.85 0.85 4.17
CA ILE A 118 -5.34 0.23 5.40
C ILE A 118 -4.21 0.14 6.42
N PHE A 119 -3.03 -0.32 5.99
CA PHE A 119 -1.84 -0.39 6.82
C PHE A 119 -0.58 -0.39 5.96
N SER A 120 0.55 -0.16 6.59
CA SER A 120 1.87 -0.23 5.97
C SER A 120 2.83 -1.07 6.81
N LEU A 121 3.75 -1.72 6.13
CA LEU A 121 4.89 -2.44 6.70
C LEU A 121 6.15 -1.68 6.30
N PRO A 122 6.73 -0.90 7.21
CA PRO A 122 7.90 -0.09 6.89
C PRO A 122 9.11 -0.99 6.58
N TYR A 123 9.92 -0.57 5.60
CA TYR A 123 11.19 -1.18 5.19
C TYR A 123 11.14 -2.63 4.64
N VAL A 124 10.00 -3.30 4.68
CA VAL A 124 9.87 -4.70 4.20
C VAL A 124 10.07 -4.79 2.68
N GLY A 125 9.76 -3.74 1.94
CA GLY A 125 9.97 -3.66 0.49
C GLY A 125 11.43 -3.78 0.06
N TYR A 126 12.38 -3.41 0.91
CA TYR A 126 13.80 -3.59 0.64
C TYR A 126 14.21 -5.07 0.54
N LEU A 127 13.56 -5.96 1.32
CA LEU A 127 13.82 -7.40 1.23
C LEU A 127 13.43 -7.96 -0.14
N ILE A 128 12.38 -7.41 -0.75
CA ILE A 128 11.89 -7.84 -2.07
C ILE A 128 12.82 -7.34 -3.17
N SER A 129 13.39 -6.14 -3.05
CA SER A 129 14.32 -5.61 -4.05
C SER A 129 15.62 -6.42 -4.10
N VAL A 130 16.14 -6.85 -2.95
CA VAL A 130 17.36 -7.68 -2.85
C VAL A 130 17.15 -9.07 -3.46
N LEU A 131 15.94 -9.62 -3.42
CA LEU A 131 15.64 -10.94 -4.00
C LEU A 131 15.42 -10.92 -5.53
N LYS A 132 15.41 -9.73 -6.14
CA LYS A 132 15.20 -9.55 -7.59
C LYS A 132 16.49 -9.32 -8.38
N GLU A 133 17.62 -9.15 -7.69
CA GLU A 133 18.96 -9.10 -8.29
C GLU A 133 19.56 -10.51 -8.40
#